data_27e45ba60acfdd126f0632089ed61954
#
_entry.id   27e45ba60acfdd126f0632089ed61954
#
_cell.length_a   1.000
_cell.length_b   1.000
_cell.length_c   1.000
_cell.angle_alpha   90.00
_cell.angle_beta   90.00
_cell.angle_gamma   90.00
#
_symmetry.space_group_name_H-M   'P 1'
#
loop_
_entity.id
_entity.type
_entity.pdbx_description
1 polymer ?
#
loop_
_entity_poly.entity_id
_entity_poly.type
_entity_poly.pdbx_seq_one_letter_code
_entity_poly.pdbx_strand_id
1 'polypeptide(L)'
;MVGSDENKHGVVGPVNGQTRRALSNINKNIIRAPLYPCAVNKRPLSQKNGICHKKIPPVPVHRPITRSFAAQLAENKPQIHKQQETKQSDSIDRIIIDAEEDGDFNEPMFVQHTESILDEIDRMEGIEMEDEEEETVMDIDSSDKNNPLAVVEYIPDIYDFYKNNECLSCVPTNYMENQPDINERMRGILVDWLIEVHYKFELMEETLYLTINLIDRFLAVTQHVPRKKLQLVGVTAMLLACKYEEVSVPVVDDLIVISDKAYTRREVLDMEKLMANSLQFNFCLPTPYVFMRRFLKAAQSDKKVELLSFFIIELCLVEYEMLHYVPSQLAASAIYTAQSTLKGFEEWNKTCEFYTGYTEEKLMECSRKMVGLHHKAGIGKLTGVYRKYNTSKFGYASRTEPAGFLLL
;
A
#
# COMPACT_ATOMS: atom_id res chain seq x y z
N MET A 1 -10.49 -61.65 -36.52
CA MET A 1 -11.75 -60.95 -36.24
C MET A 1 -11.51 -60.15 -35.00
N VAL A 2 -11.00 -58.95 -35.13
CA VAL A 2 -11.56 -57.63 -35.24
C VAL A 2 -12.56 -57.34 -34.10
N GLY A 3 -12.14 -56.55 -33.14
CA GLY A 3 -12.92 -55.94 -32.10
C GLY A 3 -12.19 -54.71 -31.60
N SER A 4 -12.68 -53.57 -31.99
CA SER A 4 -12.11 -52.22 -31.84
C SER A 4 -12.31 -51.64 -30.44
N ASP A 5 -11.26 -51.08 -29.87
CA ASP A 5 -11.25 -50.24 -28.65
C ASP A 5 -11.74 -48.81 -28.97
N GLU A 6 -12.75 -48.36 -28.26
CA GLU A 6 -13.16 -46.96 -28.26
C GLU A 6 -12.57 -46.24 -27.02
N ASN A 7 -11.63 -45.33 -27.28
CA ASN A 7 -11.10 -44.37 -26.34
C ASN A 7 -12.14 -43.26 -26.02
N LYS A 8 -12.60 -43.16 -24.79
CA LYS A 8 -13.32 -42.00 -24.28
C LYS A 8 -12.36 -41.05 -23.60
N HIS A 9 -12.00 -40.00 -24.31
CA HIS A 9 -11.35 -38.80 -23.71
C HIS A 9 -12.34 -38.04 -22.81
N GLY A 10 -12.10 -38.08 -21.50
CA GLY A 10 -12.76 -37.23 -20.53
C GLY A 10 -12.18 -35.79 -20.60
N VAL A 11 -12.95 -34.85 -21.10
CA VAL A 11 -12.62 -33.44 -21.09
C VAL A 11 -12.75 -32.88 -19.67
N VAL A 12 -11.64 -32.55 -19.05
CA VAL A 12 -11.61 -31.82 -17.76
C VAL A 12 -11.88 -30.34 -18.05
N GLY A 13 -13.09 -29.88 -17.72
CA GLY A 13 -13.48 -28.45 -17.81
C GLY A 13 -12.76 -27.57 -16.79
N PRO A 14 -12.63 -26.26 -17.02
CA PRO A 14 -11.84 -25.36 -16.18
C PRO A 14 -12.54 -25.08 -14.86
N VAL A 15 -11.84 -25.31 -13.75
CA VAL A 15 -12.27 -25.13 -12.34
C VAL A 15 -12.42 -23.62 -11.95
N ASN A 16 -12.15 -22.68 -12.85
CA ASN A 16 -12.06 -21.25 -12.57
C ASN A 16 -13.40 -20.45 -12.56
N GLY A 17 -14.55 -21.12 -12.71
CA GLY A 17 -15.84 -20.42 -12.79
C GLY A 17 -16.56 -20.16 -11.46
N GLN A 18 -16.24 -20.93 -10.42
CA GLN A 18 -17.06 -20.94 -9.19
C GLN A 18 -16.73 -19.80 -8.20
N THR A 19 -15.46 -19.46 -8.02
CA THR A 19 -15.04 -18.34 -7.16
C THR A 19 -15.57 -16.97 -7.63
N ARG A 20 -15.66 -16.78 -8.96
CA ARG A 20 -16.21 -15.53 -9.53
C ARG A 20 -17.72 -15.37 -9.30
N ARG A 21 -18.47 -16.48 -9.16
CA ARG A 21 -19.92 -16.44 -8.88
C ARG A 21 -20.22 -16.04 -7.43
N ALA A 22 -19.43 -16.52 -6.47
CA ALA A 22 -19.56 -16.15 -5.07
C ALA A 22 -19.40 -14.64 -4.87
N LEU A 23 -18.33 -14.03 -5.44
CA LEU A 23 -18.08 -12.60 -5.38
C LEU A 23 -19.19 -11.75 -6.03
N SER A 24 -19.78 -12.19 -7.14
CA SER A 24 -20.88 -11.48 -7.81
C SER A 24 -22.18 -11.50 -7.01
N ASN A 25 -22.43 -12.55 -6.23
CA ASN A 25 -23.64 -12.68 -5.41
C ASN A 25 -23.59 -11.78 -4.18
N ILE A 26 -22.41 -11.55 -3.59
CA ILE A 26 -22.25 -10.63 -2.45
C ILE A 26 -22.59 -9.19 -2.83
N ASN A 27 -22.18 -8.74 -4.01
CA ASN A 27 -22.53 -7.39 -4.50
C ASN A 27 -24.05 -7.15 -4.58
N LYS A 28 -24.84 -8.19 -4.85
CA LYS A 28 -26.30 -8.07 -4.93
C LYS A 28 -26.95 -8.03 -3.55
N ASN A 29 -26.34 -8.65 -2.55
CA ASN A 29 -26.89 -8.73 -1.18
C ASN A 29 -26.52 -7.52 -0.34
N ILE A 30 -25.34 -6.93 -0.53
CA ILE A 30 -24.90 -5.72 0.20
C ILE A 30 -25.74 -4.50 -0.18
N ILE A 31 -26.18 -4.39 -1.44
CA ILE A 31 -27.01 -3.25 -1.92
C ILE A 31 -28.47 -3.36 -1.44
N ARG A 32 -28.93 -4.51 -0.93
CA ARG A 32 -30.33 -4.77 -0.55
C ARG A 32 -30.58 -5.02 0.94
N ALA A 33 -29.56 -5.01 1.79
CA ALA A 33 -29.76 -5.21 3.22
C ALA A 33 -30.19 -3.91 3.89
N PRO A 34 -31.41 -3.80 4.47
CA PRO A 34 -31.72 -2.71 5.36
C PRO A 34 -30.85 -2.84 6.62
N LEU A 35 -30.36 -1.70 7.10
CA LEU A 35 -29.61 -1.58 8.35
C LEU A 35 -30.36 -2.30 9.47
N TYR A 36 -29.86 -3.43 9.92
CA TYR A 36 -30.43 -4.13 11.06
C TYR A 36 -30.20 -3.33 12.35
N PRO A 37 -31.20 -3.02 13.13
CA PRO A 37 -30.99 -2.49 14.48
C PRO A 37 -30.39 -3.62 15.32
N CYS A 38 -29.29 -3.35 16.01
CA CYS A 38 -28.70 -4.26 16.99
C CYS A 38 -29.75 -4.63 18.06
N ALA A 39 -30.25 -5.86 18.00
CA ALA A 39 -31.09 -6.43 19.05
C ALA A 39 -30.19 -6.77 20.25
N VAL A 40 -30.18 -5.88 21.23
CA VAL A 40 -29.62 -6.15 22.55
C VAL A 40 -30.56 -7.10 23.27
N ASN A 41 -30.20 -8.39 23.39
CA ASN A 41 -30.90 -9.37 24.23
C ASN A 41 -30.76 -8.96 25.69
N LYS A 42 -31.77 -8.27 26.21
CA LYS A 42 -31.92 -8.05 27.65
C LYS A 42 -32.56 -9.31 28.28
N ARG A 43 -31.76 -10.03 29.07
CA ARG A 43 -32.34 -11.01 30.01
C ARG A 43 -33.11 -10.27 31.06
N PRO A 44 -34.34 -10.73 31.48
CA PRO A 44 -35.10 -10.10 32.52
C PRO A 44 -34.52 -10.43 33.90
N LEU A 45 -34.13 -9.43 34.66
CA LEU A 45 -33.89 -9.56 36.10
C LEU A 45 -35.17 -9.25 36.83
N SER A 46 -35.54 -10.14 37.72
CA SER A 46 -36.72 -10.10 38.58
C SER A 46 -36.78 -8.84 39.46
N GLN A 47 -38.00 -8.31 39.58
CA GLN A 47 -38.36 -7.19 40.47
C GLN A 47 -38.05 -7.48 41.92
N LYS A 48 -37.45 -6.50 42.62
CA LYS A 48 -37.77 -6.17 44.04
C LYS A 48 -37.73 -4.66 44.21
N ASN A 49 -38.77 -4.23 44.92
CA ASN A 49 -39.26 -2.89 45.22
C ASN A 49 -38.24 -1.92 45.85
N GLY A 50 -38.40 -0.63 45.52
CA GLY A 50 -38.31 0.40 46.52
C GLY A 50 -37.54 1.67 46.14
N ILE A 51 -38.27 2.78 46.11
CA ILE A 51 -37.92 4.17 46.46
C ILE A 51 -37.43 5.07 45.31
N CYS A 52 -38.23 6.09 45.08
CA CYS A 52 -38.04 7.31 44.32
C CYS A 52 -36.70 8.03 44.57
N HIS A 53 -35.94 8.38 43.52
CA HIS A 53 -35.20 9.63 43.49
C HIS A 53 -35.00 10.15 42.05
N LYS A 54 -35.32 11.42 41.91
CA LYS A 54 -35.04 12.45 40.91
C LYS A 54 -34.42 12.03 39.57
N LYS A 55 -35.16 12.37 38.50
CA LYS A 55 -34.73 12.31 37.11
C LYS A 55 -33.54 13.23 36.87
N ILE A 56 -32.41 12.62 36.52
CA ILE A 56 -31.26 13.26 35.85
C ILE A 56 -31.50 13.10 34.36
N PRO A 57 -31.35 14.15 33.53
CA PRO A 57 -31.53 14.03 32.08
C PRO A 57 -30.46 13.11 31.50
N PRO A 58 -30.76 12.32 30.45
CA PRO A 58 -29.79 11.39 29.86
C PRO A 58 -28.63 12.16 29.20
N VAL A 59 -27.42 11.85 29.60
CA VAL A 59 -26.19 12.28 28.93
C VAL A 59 -26.23 11.69 27.51
N PRO A 60 -26.02 12.49 26.46
CA PRO A 60 -25.98 11.96 25.11
C PRO A 60 -24.79 11.00 24.96
N VAL A 61 -25.10 9.74 24.67
CA VAL A 61 -24.11 8.73 24.34
C VAL A 61 -23.51 9.11 22.98
N HIS A 62 -22.28 9.63 22.96
CA HIS A 62 -21.52 9.85 21.74
C HIS A 62 -21.34 8.50 21.03
N ARG A 63 -22.01 8.34 19.89
CA ARG A 63 -21.70 7.25 18.96
C ARG A 63 -20.34 7.55 18.29
N PRO A 64 -19.45 6.57 18.13
CA PRO A 64 -18.23 6.78 17.39
C PRO A 64 -18.57 7.21 15.96
N ILE A 65 -17.95 8.30 15.50
CA ILE A 65 -18.15 8.87 14.17
C ILE A 65 -17.36 8.01 13.18
N THR A 66 -18.07 7.31 12.29
CA THR A 66 -17.41 6.56 11.20
C THR A 66 -16.86 7.53 10.13
N ARG A 67 -15.82 7.12 9.38
CA ARG A 67 -15.23 7.93 8.29
C ARG A 67 -16.30 8.39 7.28
N SER A 68 -17.27 7.54 6.95
CA SER A 68 -18.37 7.89 6.05
C SER A 68 -19.26 9.00 6.62
N PHE A 69 -19.57 8.98 7.91
CA PHE A 69 -20.35 10.01 8.57
C PHE A 69 -19.59 11.33 8.73
N ALA A 70 -18.28 11.26 8.96
CA ALA A 70 -17.42 12.46 9.00
C ALA A 70 -17.32 13.12 7.61
N ALA A 71 -17.28 12.35 6.53
CA ALA A 71 -17.30 12.88 5.16
C ALA A 71 -18.61 13.60 4.83
N GLN A 72 -19.74 13.02 5.20
CA GLN A 72 -21.08 13.66 5.03
C GLN A 72 -21.23 14.96 5.83
N LEU A 73 -20.61 15.06 7.02
CA LEU A 73 -20.58 16.30 7.80
C LEU A 73 -19.70 17.39 7.18
N ALA A 74 -18.65 17.00 6.45
CA ALA A 74 -17.76 17.93 5.74
C ALA A 74 -18.44 18.56 4.52
N GLU A 75 -19.34 17.84 3.83
CA GLU A 75 -20.07 18.31 2.65
C GLU A 75 -21.19 19.31 3.00
N ASN A 76 -21.66 19.35 4.26
CA ASN A 76 -22.79 20.20 4.70
C ASN A 76 -22.37 21.53 5.33
N LYS A 77 -21.15 22.04 5.13
CA LYS A 77 -20.79 23.41 5.55
C LYS A 77 -21.25 24.43 4.50
N PRO A 78 -22.04 25.46 4.90
CA PRO A 78 -22.46 26.48 3.95
C PRO A 78 -21.28 27.27 3.43
N GLN A 79 -21.17 27.37 2.11
CA GLN A 79 -20.19 28.20 1.40
C GLN A 79 -20.49 29.68 1.66
N ILE A 80 -19.58 30.37 2.32
CA ILE A 80 -19.59 31.83 2.39
C ILE A 80 -18.99 32.36 1.09
N HIS A 81 -19.83 32.94 0.25
CA HIS A 81 -19.44 33.70 -0.93
C HIS A 81 -18.53 34.87 -0.53
N LYS A 82 -17.28 34.86 -0.98
CA LYS A 82 -16.47 36.06 -1.10
C LYS A 82 -16.53 36.55 -2.54
N GLN A 83 -17.05 37.76 -2.66
CA GLN A 83 -17.14 38.53 -3.90
C GLN A 83 -15.75 38.79 -4.49
N GLN A 84 -15.68 38.57 -5.80
CA GLN A 84 -14.59 39.00 -6.65
C GLN A 84 -14.61 40.52 -6.82
N GLU A 85 -13.52 41.17 -6.51
CA GLU A 85 -13.21 42.50 -7.07
C GLU A 85 -12.26 42.31 -8.24
N THR A 86 -12.77 42.70 -9.42
CA THR A 86 -12.06 42.89 -10.67
C THR A 86 -11.20 44.17 -10.58
N LYS A 87 -9.93 44.05 -10.96
CA LYS A 87 -9.17 45.18 -11.52
C LYS A 87 -8.48 44.80 -12.79
N GLN A 88 -8.83 45.56 -13.82
CA GLN A 88 -8.35 45.56 -15.19
C GLN A 88 -6.96 46.17 -15.34
N SER A 89 -6.35 45.82 -16.49
CA SER A 89 -5.46 46.57 -17.39
C SER A 89 -4.00 46.73 -16.91
N ASP A 90 -2.99 46.73 -17.74
CA ASP A 90 -2.84 47.12 -19.14
C ASP A 90 -1.58 46.52 -19.76
N SER A 91 -1.72 46.21 -21.04
CA SER A 91 -0.86 46.42 -22.22
C SER A 91 0.67 46.25 -22.09
N ILE A 92 1.20 45.27 -22.80
CA ILE A 92 1.88 45.33 -24.10
C ILE A 92 3.12 46.23 -24.11
N ASP A 93 4.29 45.61 -24.33
CA ASP A 93 5.18 46.13 -25.38
C ASP A 93 6.05 44.98 -25.96
N ARG A 94 5.79 44.73 -27.24
CA ARG A 94 6.65 43.96 -28.13
C ARG A 94 7.75 44.87 -28.60
N ILE A 95 9.00 44.51 -28.39
CA ILE A 95 10.13 45.09 -29.13
C ILE A 95 10.53 44.07 -30.21
N ILE A 96 10.25 44.45 -31.46
CA ILE A 96 10.78 43.86 -32.68
C ILE A 96 12.16 44.51 -32.87
N ILE A 97 13.21 43.71 -33.03
CA ILE A 97 14.48 44.18 -33.56
C ILE A 97 14.69 43.47 -34.91
N ASP A 98 14.67 44.29 -35.95
CA ASP A 98 15.00 43.95 -37.32
C ASP A 98 16.48 43.58 -37.47
N ALA A 99 16.71 42.60 -38.33
CA ALA A 99 18.02 42.24 -38.84
C ALA A 99 18.37 43.14 -40.00
N GLU A 100 19.57 43.70 -40.02
CA GLU A 100 20.23 44.08 -41.27
C GLU A 100 21.69 43.61 -41.28
N GLU A 101 22.05 43.15 -42.43
CA GLU A 101 23.27 42.47 -42.86
C GLU A 101 24.48 43.42 -42.95
N ASP A 102 25.63 42.81 -42.97
CA ASP A 102 26.85 43.00 -43.76
C ASP A 102 28.15 43.24 -42.96
N GLY A 103 29.12 42.43 -43.28
CA GLY A 103 30.51 42.74 -43.01
C GLY A 103 31.45 41.57 -42.74
N ASP A 104 31.88 40.97 -43.84
CA ASP A 104 33.05 40.08 -43.99
C ASP A 104 34.31 40.67 -43.30
N PHE A 105 34.90 39.97 -42.30
CA PHE A 105 36.31 40.04 -41.99
C PHE A 105 36.84 38.72 -41.42
N ASN A 106 37.55 38.05 -42.29
CA ASN A 106 38.38 36.90 -42.06
C ASN A 106 39.73 37.35 -41.55
N GLU A 107 40.01 37.25 -40.26
CA GLU A 107 41.40 37.16 -39.72
C GLU A 107 41.40 36.46 -38.35
N PRO A 108 42.33 35.54 -38.06
CA PRO A 108 42.45 34.92 -36.74
C PRO A 108 43.23 35.85 -35.83
N MET A 109 42.53 36.56 -34.95
CA MET A 109 43.14 37.35 -33.92
C MET A 109 43.65 36.43 -32.80
N PHE A 110 44.96 36.20 -32.77
CA PHE A 110 45.66 35.72 -31.59
C PHE A 110 45.52 36.80 -30.50
N VAL A 111 44.63 36.51 -29.57
CA VAL A 111 44.54 37.34 -28.33
C VAL A 111 45.73 36.95 -27.45
N GLN A 112 46.75 37.79 -27.41
CA GLN A 112 47.73 37.75 -26.34
C GLN A 112 47.05 38.14 -25.04
N HIS A 113 46.77 37.15 -24.21
CA HIS A 113 46.28 37.40 -22.85
C HIS A 113 47.38 38.16 -22.07
N THR A 114 47.10 39.38 -21.67
CA THR A 114 47.96 40.11 -20.75
C THR A 114 47.92 39.38 -19.38
N GLU A 115 49.08 39.47 -18.63
CA GLU A 115 49.19 38.85 -17.27
C GLU A 115 48.00 39.19 -16.37
N SER A 116 47.39 40.36 -16.50
CA SER A 116 46.21 40.77 -15.76
C SER A 116 44.93 40.01 -16.11
N ILE A 117 44.81 39.47 -17.34
CA ILE A 117 43.69 38.65 -17.78
C ILE A 117 43.88 37.21 -17.31
N LEU A 118 45.12 36.71 -17.27
CA LEU A 118 45.48 35.41 -16.70
C LEU A 118 45.21 35.38 -15.17
N ASP A 119 45.61 36.46 -14.47
CA ASP A 119 45.30 36.64 -13.02
C ASP A 119 43.79 36.74 -12.74
N GLU A 120 43.00 37.25 -13.68
CA GLU A 120 41.58 37.35 -13.58
C GLU A 120 40.85 36.01 -13.88
N ILE A 121 41.42 35.23 -14.84
CA ILE A 121 40.99 33.84 -15.14
C ILE A 121 41.33 32.91 -13.97
N ASP A 122 42.57 32.97 -13.43
CA ASP A 122 42.96 32.19 -12.24
C ASP A 122 42.14 32.60 -11.00
N ARG A 123 41.71 33.87 -10.91
CA ARG A 123 40.83 34.31 -9.85
C ARG A 123 39.38 33.87 -10.06
N MET A 124 38.92 33.72 -11.30
CA MET A 124 37.61 33.18 -11.63
C MET A 124 37.56 31.65 -11.50
N GLU A 125 38.63 30.92 -11.88
CA GLU A 125 38.76 29.48 -11.64
C GLU A 125 38.87 29.16 -10.13
N GLY A 126 39.39 30.09 -9.30
CA GLY A 126 39.43 29.95 -7.85
C GLY A 126 38.07 30.30 -7.14
N ILE A 127 37.06 30.76 -7.89
CA ILE A 127 35.73 31.10 -7.36
C ILE A 127 34.66 30.08 -7.79
N GLU A 128 34.97 29.19 -8.72
CA GLU A 128 34.23 27.93 -8.87
C GLU A 128 34.65 26.92 -7.79
N MET A 129 34.74 27.35 -6.54
CA MET A 129 34.37 26.49 -5.43
C MET A 129 32.89 26.28 -5.60
N GLU A 130 32.55 25.15 -6.21
CA GLU A 130 31.23 24.54 -6.10
C GLU A 130 30.79 24.77 -4.67
N ASP A 131 29.86 25.71 -4.43
CA ASP A 131 28.89 25.55 -3.36
C ASP A 131 28.18 24.24 -3.69
N GLU A 132 28.79 23.09 -3.35
CA GLU A 132 28.04 21.90 -3.06
C GLU A 132 27.07 22.38 -1.98
N GLU A 133 25.89 22.82 -2.41
CA GLU A 133 24.76 22.97 -1.50
C GLU A 133 24.67 21.61 -0.81
N GLU A 134 25.24 21.54 0.41
CA GLU A 134 25.07 20.34 1.22
C GLU A 134 23.57 20.16 1.32
N GLU A 135 23.01 19.21 0.55
CA GLU A 135 21.59 18.86 0.64
C GLU A 135 21.28 18.56 2.08
N THR A 136 20.71 19.53 2.78
CA THR A 136 20.39 19.43 4.19
C THR A 136 19.22 18.48 4.36
N VAL A 137 19.35 17.53 5.28
CA VAL A 137 18.26 16.61 5.64
C VAL A 137 17.08 17.44 6.17
N MET A 138 15.92 17.31 5.53
CA MET A 138 14.71 18.03 5.92
C MET A 138 14.04 17.35 7.11
N ASP A 139 13.63 18.13 8.12
CA ASP A 139 12.77 17.66 9.22
C ASP A 139 11.33 17.45 8.74
N ILE A 140 10.99 16.20 8.41
CA ILE A 140 9.68 15.82 7.88
C ILE A 140 8.55 15.92 8.90
N ASP A 141 8.85 16.06 10.19
CA ASP A 141 7.86 16.11 11.28
C ASP A 141 7.56 17.53 11.74
N SER A 142 8.26 18.51 11.19
CA SER A 142 8.13 19.94 11.56
C SER A 142 6.70 20.44 11.46
N SER A 143 5.93 20.03 10.44
CA SER A 143 4.53 20.42 10.23
C SER A 143 3.57 19.82 11.26
N ASP A 144 3.93 18.71 11.89
CA ASP A 144 3.06 17.95 12.79
C ASP A 144 3.30 18.25 14.26
N LYS A 145 4.31 19.08 14.60
CA LYS A 145 4.68 19.44 15.99
C LYS A 145 3.51 19.97 16.84
N ASN A 146 2.54 20.61 16.19
CA ASN A 146 1.38 21.16 16.87
C ASN A 146 0.18 20.18 16.93
N ASN A 147 0.30 19.00 16.35
CA ASN A 147 -0.74 17.99 16.36
C ASN A 147 -0.45 16.93 17.46
N PRO A 148 -1.18 16.92 18.59
CA PRO A 148 -0.92 15.96 19.67
C PRO A 148 -1.16 14.50 19.27
N LEU A 149 -1.96 14.26 18.21
CA LEU A 149 -2.20 12.91 17.69
C LEU A 149 -1.06 12.38 16.82
N ALA A 150 -0.16 13.25 16.37
CA ALA A 150 1.01 12.85 15.61
C ALA A 150 2.12 12.27 16.48
N VAL A 151 2.12 12.58 17.79
CA VAL A 151 3.05 12.06 18.81
C VAL A 151 4.53 12.23 18.39
N VAL A 152 4.85 13.39 17.81
CA VAL A 152 6.13 13.66 17.12
C VAL A 152 7.36 13.31 17.98
N GLU A 153 7.30 13.56 19.28
CA GLU A 153 8.40 13.29 20.22
C GLU A 153 8.76 11.80 20.34
N TYR A 154 7.80 10.89 20.04
CA TYR A 154 8.00 9.43 20.12
C TYR A 154 8.23 8.77 18.75
N ILE A 155 8.10 9.52 17.66
CA ILE A 155 8.26 8.95 16.29
C ILE A 155 9.63 8.29 16.11
N PRO A 156 10.78 8.90 16.52
CA PRO A 156 12.07 8.25 16.38
C PRO A 156 12.12 6.91 17.10
N ASP A 157 11.69 6.86 18.36
CA ASP A 157 11.67 5.63 19.16
C ASP A 157 10.78 4.55 18.56
N ILE A 158 9.62 4.94 18.01
CA ILE A 158 8.68 4.01 17.35
C ILE A 158 9.32 3.40 16.10
N TYR A 159 9.96 4.21 15.25
CA TYR A 159 10.57 3.70 14.02
C TYR A 159 11.86 2.95 14.27
N ASP A 160 12.64 3.31 15.28
CA ASP A 160 13.77 2.51 15.76
C ASP A 160 13.29 1.15 16.27
N PHE A 161 12.21 1.12 17.04
CA PHE A 161 11.58 -0.13 17.46
C PHE A 161 11.14 -0.98 16.26
N TYR A 162 10.45 -0.39 15.27
CA TYR A 162 10.03 -1.11 14.07
C TYR A 162 11.23 -1.65 13.30
N LYS A 163 12.27 -0.84 13.09
CA LYS A 163 13.47 -1.22 12.36
C LYS A 163 14.21 -2.38 13.03
N ASN A 164 14.34 -2.34 14.36
CA ASN A 164 15.00 -3.37 15.13
C ASN A 164 14.19 -4.68 15.21
N ASN A 165 12.87 -4.63 15.02
CA ASN A 165 11.98 -5.79 15.13
C ASN A 165 11.43 -6.29 13.80
N GLU A 166 11.72 -5.65 12.67
CA GLU A 166 11.16 -6.05 11.37
C GLU A 166 11.55 -7.47 10.95
N CYS A 167 12.75 -7.93 11.32
CA CYS A 167 13.19 -9.29 11.04
C CYS A 167 12.32 -10.37 11.72
N LEU A 168 11.64 -10.04 12.82
CA LEU A 168 10.70 -10.96 13.48
C LEU A 168 9.41 -11.18 12.67
N SER A 169 9.09 -10.25 11.78
CA SER A 169 7.97 -10.38 10.84
C SER A 169 8.33 -11.20 9.59
N CYS A 170 9.63 -11.37 9.31
CA CYS A 170 10.10 -12.14 8.17
C CYS A 170 9.93 -13.64 8.40
N VAL A 171 9.83 -14.37 7.31
CA VAL A 171 9.76 -15.84 7.30
C VAL A 171 10.96 -16.42 6.54
N PRO A 172 11.34 -17.67 6.81
CA PRO A 172 12.33 -18.34 5.97
C PRO A 172 11.87 -18.33 4.50
N THR A 173 12.74 -17.92 3.59
CA THR A 173 12.40 -17.78 2.16
C THR A 173 12.05 -19.11 1.48
N ASN A 174 12.40 -20.21 2.08
CA ASN A 174 12.11 -21.56 1.61
C ASN A 174 11.06 -22.31 2.45
N TYR A 175 10.25 -21.62 3.28
CA TYR A 175 9.29 -22.30 4.15
C TYR A 175 8.29 -23.17 3.39
N MET A 176 8.01 -22.86 2.13
CA MET A 176 7.08 -23.61 1.30
C MET A 176 7.60 -25.01 0.97
N GLU A 177 8.91 -25.26 1.00
CA GLU A 177 9.49 -26.60 0.82
C GLU A 177 9.04 -27.58 1.91
N ASN A 178 8.70 -27.06 3.09
CA ASN A 178 8.20 -27.87 4.21
C ASN A 178 6.70 -28.19 4.10
N GLN A 179 6.02 -27.69 3.05
CA GLN A 179 4.59 -27.87 2.84
C GLN A 179 4.32 -28.87 1.70
N PRO A 180 3.96 -30.14 1.98
CA PRO A 180 3.86 -31.18 0.95
C PRO A 180 2.66 -30.99 0.01
N ASP A 181 1.56 -30.39 0.47
CA ASP A 181 0.29 -30.32 -0.27
C ASP A 181 0.05 -28.95 -0.95
N ILE A 182 0.85 -27.93 -0.63
CA ILE A 182 0.72 -26.58 -1.15
C ILE A 182 2.05 -26.10 -1.74
N ASN A 183 2.00 -25.08 -2.57
CA ASN A 183 3.16 -24.49 -3.19
C ASN A 183 3.00 -22.96 -3.35
N GLU A 184 4.09 -22.28 -3.76
CA GLU A 184 4.15 -20.85 -3.97
C GLU A 184 3.02 -20.32 -4.87
N ARG A 185 2.74 -21.03 -5.97
CA ARG A 185 1.66 -20.63 -6.89
C ARG A 185 0.29 -20.67 -6.21
N MET A 186 0.03 -21.62 -5.32
CA MET A 186 -1.23 -21.69 -4.57
C MET A 186 -1.32 -20.56 -3.56
N ARG A 187 -0.19 -20.18 -2.93
CA ARG A 187 -0.10 -19.00 -2.08
C ARG A 187 -0.45 -17.73 -2.88
N GLY A 188 0.18 -17.54 -4.04
CA GLY A 188 -0.10 -16.39 -4.91
C GLY A 188 -1.59 -16.30 -5.30
N ILE A 189 -2.22 -17.41 -5.65
CA ILE A 189 -3.67 -17.47 -5.95
C ILE A 189 -4.51 -17.07 -4.73
N LEU A 190 -4.15 -17.55 -3.53
CA LEU A 190 -4.82 -17.16 -2.30
C LEU A 190 -4.69 -15.66 -2.03
N VAL A 191 -3.48 -15.12 -2.14
CA VAL A 191 -3.21 -13.69 -1.89
C VAL A 191 -3.96 -12.81 -2.89
N ASP A 192 -3.92 -13.13 -4.19
CA ASP A 192 -4.65 -12.39 -5.24
C ASP A 192 -6.16 -12.36 -4.94
N TRP A 193 -6.72 -13.49 -4.51
CA TRP A 193 -8.13 -13.57 -4.10
C TRP A 193 -8.42 -12.75 -2.83
N LEU A 194 -7.53 -12.79 -1.82
CA LEU A 194 -7.70 -12.02 -0.59
C LEU A 194 -7.63 -10.51 -0.83
N ILE A 195 -6.82 -10.04 -1.78
CA ILE A 195 -6.81 -8.64 -2.21
C ILE A 195 -8.17 -8.22 -2.75
N GLU A 196 -8.83 -9.07 -3.55
CA GLU A 196 -10.20 -8.79 -4.02
C GLU A 196 -11.22 -8.80 -2.87
N VAL A 197 -11.08 -9.70 -1.90
CA VAL A 197 -11.94 -9.75 -0.70
C VAL A 197 -11.75 -8.50 0.15
N HIS A 198 -10.50 -8.15 0.45
CA HIS A 198 -10.12 -6.95 1.18
C HIS A 198 -10.75 -5.67 0.55
N TYR A 199 -10.58 -5.52 -0.77
CA TYR A 199 -11.15 -4.39 -1.50
C TYR A 199 -12.69 -4.34 -1.43
N LYS A 200 -13.36 -5.49 -1.50
CA LYS A 200 -14.83 -5.58 -1.43
C LYS A 200 -15.41 -5.30 -0.05
N PHE A 201 -14.69 -5.67 1.00
CA PHE A 201 -15.08 -5.36 2.37
C PHE A 201 -14.69 -3.94 2.79
N GLU A 202 -14.02 -3.18 1.91
CA GLU A 202 -13.55 -1.81 2.17
C GLU A 202 -12.71 -1.71 3.45
N LEU A 203 -11.86 -2.73 3.68
CA LEU A 203 -10.99 -2.81 4.85
C LEU A 203 -9.86 -1.78 4.78
N MET A 204 -9.28 -1.46 5.92
CA MET A 204 -8.12 -0.59 6.03
C MET A 204 -6.90 -1.23 5.34
N GLU A 205 -6.04 -0.39 4.80
CA GLU A 205 -4.88 -0.86 4.04
C GLU A 205 -3.97 -1.75 4.90
N GLU A 206 -3.75 -1.37 6.17
CA GLU A 206 -2.95 -2.13 7.16
C GLU A 206 -3.42 -3.58 7.28
N THR A 207 -4.73 -3.78 7.27
CA THR A 207 -5.36 -5.10 7.42
C THR A 207 -4.90 -6.08 6.35
N LEU A 208 -4.67 -5.62 5.11
CA LEU A 208 -4.17 -6.48 4.04
C LEU A 208 -2.77 -6.99 4.33
N TYR A 209 -1.84 -6.09 4.69
CA TYR A 209 -0.45 -6.46 4.96
C TYR A 209 -0.33 -7.39 6.15
N LEU A 210 -1.07 -7.11 7.21
CA LEU A 210 -1.12 -7.98 8.39
C LEU A 210 -1.71 -9.35 8.03
N THR A 211 -2.78 -9.41 7.24
CA THR A 211 -3.38 -10.68 6.79
C THR A 211 -2.35 -11.56 6.11
N ILE A 212 -1.57 -11.03 5.18
CA ILE A 212 -0.59 -11.81 4.43
C ILE A 212 0.60 -12.21 5.31
N ASN A 213 1.05 -11.32 6.18
CA ASN A 213 2.08 -11.63 7.17
C ASN A 213 1.68 -12.80 8.09
N LEU A 214 0.44 -12.78 8.58
CA LEU A 214 -0.09 -13.87 9.42
C LEU A 214 -0.16 -15.20 8.66
N ILE A 215 -0.54 -15.19 7.37
CA ILE A 215 -0.56 -16.38 6.53
C ILE A 215 0.84 -16.96 6.40
N ASP A 216 1.81 -16.15 5.97
CA ASP A 216 3.16 -16.61 5.71
C ASP A 216 3.83 -17.16 6.98
N ARG A 217 3.68 -16.45 8.10
CA ARG A 217 4.22 -16.87 9.40
C ARG A 217 3.55 -18.15 9.90
N PHE A 218 2.24 -18.28 9.74
CA PHE A 218 1.52 -19.49 10.12
C PHE A 218 1.96 -20.69 9.28
N LEU A 219 2.08 -20.52 7.95
CA LEU A 219 2.55 -21.58 7.05
C LEU A 219 4.01 -21.96 7.32
N ALA A 220 4.84 -21.02 7.77
CA ALA A 220 6.24 -21.27 8.10
C ALA A 220 6.41 -22.11 9.38
N VAL A 221 5.53 -21.94 10.38
CA VAL A 221 5.62 -22.67 11.66
C VAL A 221 4.81 -23.97 11.68
N THR A 222 3.84 -24.12 10.77
CA THR A 222 2.96 -25.29 10.68
C THR A 222 3.52 -26.29 9.66
N GLN A 223 3.82 -27.51 10.09
CA GLN A 223 4.49 -28.51 9.25
C GLN A 223 3.67 -28.99 8.04
N HIS A 224 2.34 -28.99 8.15
CA HIS A 224 1.46 -29.50 7.08
C HIS A 224 0.11 -28.82 7.10
N VAL A 225 -0.19 -28.10 6.03
CA VAL A 225 -1.51 -27.53 5.77
C VAL A 225 -2.10 -28.21 4.53
N PRO A 226 -3.18 -29.00 4.67
CA PRO A 226 -3.84 -29.62 3.53
C PRO A 226 -4.32 -28.55 2.53
N ARG A 227 -4.15 -28.80 1.23
CA ARG A 227 -4.59 -27.89 0.15
C ARG A 227 -6.02 -27.40 0.32
N LYS A 228 -6.93 -28.25 0.77
CA LYS A 228 -8.35 -27.92 0.98
C LYS A 228 -8.56 -26.88 2.10
N LYS A 229 -7.59 -26.74 3.01
CA LYS A 229 -7.65 -25.78 4.14
C LYS A 229 -6.91 -24.47 3.88
N LEU A 230 -6.22 -24.34 2.75
CA LEU A 230 -5.43 -23.14 2.47
C LEU A 230 -6.30 -21.86 2.42
N GLN A 231 -7.49 -21.94 1.81
CA GLN A 231 -8.44 -20.82 1.81
C GLN A 231 -8.98 -20.54 3.22
N LEU A 232 -9.19 -21.56 4.06
CA LEU A 232 -9.58 -21.40 5.45
C LEU A 232 -8.51 -20.62 6.24
N VAL A 233 -7.23 -20.95 6.02
CA VAL A 233 -6.11 -20.17 6.60
C VAL A 233 -6.21 -18.69 6.19
N GLY A 234 -6.44 -18.42 4.90
CA GLY A 234 -6.55 -17.05 4.38
C GLY A 234 -7.70 -16.26 5.02
N VAL A 235 -8.92 -16.79 5.03
CA VAL A 235 -10.08 -16.09 5.63
C VAL A 235 -9.93 -15.92 7.13
N THR A 236 -9.29 -16.87 7.81
CA THR A 236 -9.04 -16.78 9.25
C THR A 236 -7.96 -15.75 9.59
N ALA A 237 -6.89 -15.69 8.79
CA ALA A 237 -5.87 -14.64 8.91
C ALA A 237 -6.49 -13.26 8.72
N MET A 238 -7.36 -13.10 7.72
CA MET A 238 -8.09 -11.84 7.50
C MET A 238 -9.00 -11.49 8.69
N LEU A 239 -9.70 -12.46 9.28
CA LEU A 239 -10.49 -12.24 10.49
C LEU A 239 -9.64 -11.74 11.66
N LEU A 240 -8.48 -12.37 11.89
CA LEU A 240 -7.55 -11.95 12.95
C LEU A 240 -7.00 -10.57 12.69
N ALA A 241 -6.56 -10.28 11.45
CA ALA A 241 -6.07 -8.97 11.06
C ALA A 241 -7.16 -7.90 11.22
N CYS A 242 -8.41 -8.18 10.82
CA CYS A 242 -9.53 -7.27 11.04
C CYS A 242 -9.79 -7.01 12.54
N LYS A 243 -9.70 -8.03 13.37
CA LYS A 243 -9.87 -7.86 14.83
C LYS A 243 -8.79 -6.97 15.44
N TYR A 244 -7.62 -6.92 14.81
CA TYR A 244 -6.48 -6.13 15.26
C TYR A 244 -6.50 -4.70 14.75
N GLU A 245 -6.84 -4.48 13.47
CA GLU A 245 -6.69 -3.19 12.79
C GLU A 245 -8.01 -2.44 12.58
N GLU A 246 -9.15 -3.15 12.45
CA GLU A 246 -10.41 -2.52 12.06
C GLU A 246 -11.21 -2.02 13.24
N VAL A 247 -11.85 -0.86 13.07
CA VAL A 247 -12.85 -0.35 14.02
C VAL A 247 -14.13 -1.20 13.98
N SER A 248 -14.51 -1.68 12.79
CA SER A 248 -15.68 -2.52 12.57
C SER A 248 -15.29 -3.81 11.87
N VAL A 249 -15.23 -4.87 12.66
CA VAL A 249 -14.79 -6.20 12.18
C VAL A 249 -15.92 -6.87 11.39
N PRO A 250 -15.65 -7.42 10.18
CA PRO A 250 -16.60 -8.28 9.47
C PRO A 250 -17.02 -9.47 10.33
N VAL A 251 -18.29 -9.85 10.27
CA VAL A 251 -18.75 -11.02 11.02
C VAL A 251 -18.28 -12.31 10.36
N VAL A 252 -18.06 -13.35 11.17
CA VAL A 252 -17.59 -14.66 10.69
C VAL A 252 -18.47 -15.21 9.56
N ASP A 253 -19.78 -14.95 9.62
CA ASP A 253 -20.74 -15.44 8.62
C ASP A 253 -20.52 -14.78 7.23
N ASP A 254 -20.05 -13.53 7.17
CA ASP A 254 -19.68 -12.88 5.91
C ASP A 254 -18.45 -13.55 5.28
N LEU A 255 -17.47 -13.96 6.09
CA LEU A 255 -16.30 -14.71 5.66
C LEU A 255 -16.65 -16.11 5.18
N ILE A 256 -17.66 -16.76 5.77
CA ILE A 256 -18.20 -18.03 5.30
C ILE A 256 -18.88 -17.85 3.93
N VAL A 257 -19.66 -16.77 3.77
CA VAL A 257 -20.34 -16.48 2.50
C VAL A 257 -19.32 -16.19 1.39
N ILE A 258 -18.27 -15.40 1.65
CA ILE A 258 -17.24 -15.09 0.64
C ILE A 258 -16.45 -16.33 0.20
N SER A 259 -16.32 -17.32 1.09
CA SER A 259 -15.70 -18.62 0.77
C SER A 259 -16.65 -19.61 0.09
N ASP A 260 -17.83 -19.14 -0.38
CA ASP A 260 -18.90 -19.95 -0.98
C ASP A 260 -19.41 -21.08 -0.05
N LYS A 261 -19.45 -20.80 1.26
CA LYS A 261 -19.84 -21.72 2.34
C LYS A 261 -19.00 -23.00 2.38
N ALA A 262 -17.75 -22.92 1.90
CA ALA A 262 -16.81 -24.04 1.93
C ALA A 262 -16.48 -24.49 3.35
N TYR A 263 -16.66 -23.61 4.34
CA TYR A 263 -16.31 -23.86 5.75
C TYR A 263 -17.46 -23.52 6.66
N THR A 264 -17.55 -24.23 7.78
CA THR A 264 -18.48 -23.95 8.88
C THR A 264 -17.91 -22.88 9.80
N ARG A 265 -18.79 -22.20 10.53
CA ARG A 265 -18.40 -21.25 11.58
C ARG A 265 -17.42 -21.86 12.60
N ARG A 266 -17.65 -23.13 12.96
CA ARG A 266 -16.79 -23.85 13.89
C ARG A 266 -15.38 -24.03 13.34
N GLU A 267 -15.24 -24.41 12.07
CA GLU A 267 -13.92 -24.56 11.44
C GLU A 267 -13.14 -23.24 11.40
N VAL A 268 -13.81 -22.11 11.11
CA VAL A 268 -13.17 -20.80 11.13
C VAL A 268 -12.69 -20.45 12.54
N LEU A 269 -13.52 -20.66 13.58
CA LEU A 269 -13.15 -20.35 14.96
C LEU A 269 -12.09 -21.31 15.52
N ASP A 270 -12.12 -22.58 15.13
CA ASP A 270 -11.09 -23.55 15.51
C ASP A 270 -9.74 -23.20 14.85
N MET A 271 -9.76 -22.78 13.58
CA MET A 271 -8.57 -22.29 12.87
C MET A 271 -8.04 -20.99 13.46
N GLU A 272 -8.91 -20.06 13.84
CA GLU A 272 -8.54 -18.80 14.51
C GLU A 272 -7.76 -19.10 15.81
N LYS A 273 -8.28 -20.00 16.64
CA LYS A 273 -7.61 -20.41 17.87
C LYS A 273 -6.27 -21.08 17.59
N LEU A 274 -6.23 -21.95 16.59
CA LEU A 274 -4.99 -22.63 16.18
C LEU A 274 -3.95 -21.61 15.73
N MET A 275 -4.31 -20.70 14.83
CA MET A 275 -3.41 -19.68 14.30
C MET A 275 -2.88 -18.73 15.39
N ALA A 276 -3.76 -18.24 16.27
CA ALA A 276 -3.38 -17.36 17.36
C ALA A 276 -2.38 -18.05 18.30
N ASN A 277 -2.61 -19.32 18.66
CA ASN A 277 -1.69 -20.08 19.51
C ASN A 277 -0.36 -20.38 18.79
N SER A 278 -0.38 -20.79 17.51
CA SER A 278 0.84 -21.08 16.75
C SER A 278 1.72 -19.85 16.59
N LEU A 279 1.12 -18.67 16.45
CA LEU A 279 1.80 -17.39 16.36
C LEU A 279 2.05 -16.74 17.74
N GLN A 280 1.73 -17.44 18.84
CA GLN A 280 1.92 -16.98 20.23
C GLN A 280 1.28 -15.60 20.50
N PHE A 281 0.14 -15.32 19.84
CA PHE A 281 -0.55 -14.02 19.91
C PHE A 281 0.30 -12.81 19.48
N ASN A 282 1.43 -13.04 18.80
CA ASN A 282 2.31 -11.97 18.35
C ASN A 282 1.83 -11.41 17.00
N PHE A 283 0.97 -10.39 17.04
CA PHE A 283 0.40 -9.72 15.86
C PHE A 283 0.97 -8.30 15.66
N CYS A 284 1.71 -7.77 16.63
CA CYS A 284 2.23 -6.40 16.64
C CYS A 284 3.55 -6.24 15.87
N LEU A 285 3.84 -7.07 14.89
CA LEU A 285 5.09 -6.98 14.13
C LEU A 285 4.96 -5.98 12.98
N PRO A 286 6.01 -5.21 12.69
CA PRO A 286 5.97 -4.23 11.63
C PRO A 286 5.83 -4.89 10.26
N THR A 287 4.85 -4.44 9.49
CA THR A 287 4.64 -4.82 8.09
C THR A 287 5.23 -3.74 7.16
N PRO A 288 5.35 -3.98 5.86
CA PRO A 288 5.78 -2.94 4.92
C PRO A 288 4.94 -1.66 4.99
N TYR A 289 3.67 -1.75 5.40
CA TYR A 289 2.76 -0.60 5.45
C TYR A 289 3.24 0.53 6.38
N VAL A 290 3.73 0.20 7.58
CA VAL A 290 4.18 1.22 8.54
C VAL A 290 5.37 2.01 8.00
N PHE A 291 6.28 1.33 7.29
CA PHE A 291 7.42 1.96 6.63
C PHE A 291 6.98 2.79 5.41
N MET A 292 6.04 2.28 4.60
CA MET A 292 5.48 3.03 3.47
C MET A 292 4.96 4.40 3.90
N ARG A 293 4.18 4.46 4.99
CA ARG A 293 3.63 5.74 5.47
C ARG A 293 4.72 6.75 5.86
N ARG A 294 5.77 6.29 6.50
CA ARG A 294 6.89 7.14 6.91
C ARG A 294 7.72 7.59 5.73
N PHE A 295 8.08 6.65 4.87
CA PHE A 295 8.98 6.91 3.75
C PHE A 295 8.33 7.75 2.65
N LEU A 296 7.03 7.61 2.42
CA LEU A 296 6.27 8.53 1.55
C LEU A 296 6.30 9.97 2.05
N LYS A 297 6.31 10.17 3.36
CA LYS A 297 6.46 11.50 3.97
C LYS A 297 7.89 12.03 3.78
N ALA A 298 8.91 11.19 3.96
CA ALA A 298 10.31 11.55 3.71
C ALA A 298 10.57 11.93 2.25
N ALA A 299 9.96 11.19 1.32
CA ALA A 299 10.04 11.43 -0.10
C ALA A 299 9.15 12.59 -0.60
N GLN A 300 8.43 13.27 0.29
CA GLN A 300 7.47 14.34 -0.03
C GLN A 300 6.52 13.97 -1.19
N SER A 301 6.08 12.73 -1.16
CA SER A 301 5.35 12.12 -2.27
C SER A 301 3.99 12.77 -2.49
N ASP A 302 3.71 13.09 -3.74
CA ASP A 302 2.37 13.48 -4.18
C ASP A 302 1.42 12.27 -4.19
N LYS A 303 0.14 12.51 -4.44
CA LYS A 303 -0.87 11.44 -4.46
C LYS A 303 -0.63 10.41 -5.56
N LYS A 304 0.03 10.76 -6.66
CA LYS A 304 0.32 9.84 -7.77
C LYS A 304 1.44 8.88 -7.38
N VAL A 305 2.52 9.41 -6.81
CA VAL A 305 3.62 8.58 -6.28
C VAL A 305 3.10 7.65 -5.19
N GLU A 306 2.28 8.15 -4.24
CA GLU A 306 1.68 7.34 -3.18
C GLU A 306 0.88 6.16 -3.77
N LEU A 307 -0.05 6.42 -4.69
CA LEU A 307 -0.90 5.38 -5.26
C LEU A 307 -0.11 4.36 -6.09
N LEU A 308 0.91 4.83 -6.84
CA LEU A 308 1.77 3.94 -7.61
C LEU A 308 2.68 3.11 -6.71
N SER A 309 3.22 3.68 -5.63
CA SER A 309 4.00 2.95 -4.63
C SER A 309 3.18 1.84 -3.98
N PHE A 310 1.94 2.12 -3.59
CA PHE A 310 1.03 1.11 -3.05
C PHE A 310 0.65 0.05 -4.08
N PHE A 311 0.48 0.40 -5.34
CA PHE A 311 0.27 -0.58 -6.40
C PHE A 311 1.47 -1.52 -6.53
N ILE A 312 2.68 -0.98 -6.60
CA ILE A 312 3.91 -1.75 -6.76
C ILE A 312 4.13 -2.69 -5.57
N ILE A 313 3.98 -2.21 -4.34
CA ILE A 313 4.22 -3.04 -3.17
C ILE A 313 3.13 -4.11 -2.99
N GLU A 314 1.89 -3.86 -3.38
CA GLU A 314 0.85 -4.90 -3.37
C GLU A 314 1.11 -6.00 -4.41
N LEU A 315 1.75 -5.70 -5.55
CA LEU A 315 2.25 -6.74 -6.46
C LEU A 315 3.28 -7.65 -5.77
N CYS A 316 4.16 -7.06 -4.94
CA CYS A 316 5.14 -7.84 -4.18
C CYS A 316 4.51 -8.78 -3.16
N LEU A 317 3.34 -8.43 -2.59
CA LEU A 317 2.63 -9.31 -1.66
C LEU A 317 2.19 -10.63 -2.32
N VAL A 318 1.88 -10.61 -3.61
CA VAL A 318 1.45 -11.79 -4.37
C VAL A 318 2.63 -12.73 -4.66
N GLU A 319 3.82 -12.16 -4.89
CA GLU A 319 4.99 -12.90 -5.34
C GLU A 319 5.82 -13.45 -4.17
N TYR A 320 6.03 -14.77 -4.19
CA TYR A 320 6.74 -15.47 -3.12
C TYR A 320 8.23 -15.05 -3.01
N GLU A 321 8.88 -14.81 -4.14
CA GLU A 321 10.28 -14.38 -4.19
C GLU A 321 10.54 -13.06 -3.46
N MET A 322 9.52 -12.21 -3.31
CA MET A 322 9.65 -10.92 -2.63
C MET A 322 9.76 -11.05 -1.10
N LEU A 323 9.49 -12.22 -0.54
CA LEU A 323 9.73 -12.53 0.89
C LEU A 323 11.21 -12.51 1.27
N HIS A 324 12.11 -12.45 0.29
CA HIS A 324 13.55 -12.31 0.53
C HIS A 324 13.93 -10.95 1.12
N TYR A 325 13.13 -9.93 0.88
CA TYR A 325 13.41 -8.57 1.31
C TYR A 325 12.69 -8.25 2.62
N VAL A 326 13.39 -7.51 3.51
CA VAL A 326 12.78 -7.05 4.75
C VAL A 326 11.72 -5.97 4.50
N PRO A 327 10.73 -5.81 5.40
CA PRO A 327 9.60 -4.89 5.21
C PRO A 327 10.00 -3.45 4.86
N SER A 328 11.01 -2.90 5.52
CA SER A 328 11.47 -1.53 5.26
C SER A 328 12.14 -1.39 3.89
N GLN A 329 12.89 -2.40 3.43
CA GLN A 329 13.51 -2.37 2.11
C GLN A 329 12.46 -2.46 1.00
N LEU A 330 11.43 -3.32 1.17
CA LEU A 330 10.30 -3.36 0.25
C LEU A 330 9.61 -2.00 0.14
N ALA A 331 9.37 -1.33 1.27
CA ALA A 331 8.74 -0.02 1.30
C ALA A 331 9.58 1.04 0.58
N ALA A 332 10.87 1.14 0.89
CA ALA A 332 11.78 2.10 0.28
C ALA A 332 11.91 1.86 -1.24
N SER A 333 12.11 0.59 -1.65
CA SER A 333 12.21 0.22 -3.07
C SER A 333 10.94 0.50 -3.86
N ALA A 334 9.76 0.32 -3.26
CA ALA A 334 8.48 0.62 -3.91
C ALA A 334 8.33 2.13 -4.19
N ILE A 335 8.74 2.97 -3.24
CA ILE A 335 8.69 4.43 -3.39
C ILE A 335 9.70 4.90 -4.42
N TYR A 336 10.95 4.42 -4.33
CA TYR A 336 11.98 4.72 -5.31
C TYR A 336 11.55 4.32 -6.73
N THR A 337 11.02 3.10 -6.89
CA THR A 337 10.51 2.62 -8.20
C THR A 337 9.36 3.48 -8.72
N ALA A 338 8.45 3.94 -7.85
CA ALA A 338 7.33 4.79 -8.23
C ALA A 338 7.78 6.20 -8.64
N GLN A 339 8.74 6.80 -7.91
CA GLN A 339 9.35 8.08 -8.27
C GLN A 339 10.04 7.99 -9.63
N SER A 340 10.92 7.00 -9.81
CA SER A 340 11.61 6.74 -11.07
C SER A 340 10.63 6.51 -12.23
N THR A 341 9.51 5.82 -11.98
CA THR A 341 8.48 5.57 -13.01
C THR A 341 7.77 6.87 -13.44
N LEU A 342 7.49 7.80 -12.52
CA LEU A 342 6.73 9.01 -12.81
C LEU A 342 7.59 10.19 -13.24
N LYS A 343 8.82 10.27 -12.75
CA LYS A 343 9.70 11.43 -12.91
C LYS A 343 10.96 11.14 -13.73
N GLY A 344 11.23 9.89 -14.05
CA GLY A 344 12.46 9.45 -14.70
C GLY A 344 13.60 9.23 -13.69
N PHE A 345 14.84 9.46 -14.12
CA PHE A 345 15.98 9.44 -13.21
C PHE A 345 15.92 10.66 -12.29
N GLU A 346 15.41 10.46 -11.11
CA GLU A 346 15.48 11.43 -10.02
C GLU A 346 16.36 10.82 -8.93
N GLU A 347 17.29 11.58 -8.43
CA GLU A 347 18.22 11.12 -7.40
C GLU A 347 17.46 10.83 -6.09
N TRP A 348 17.85 9.72 -5.45
CA TRP A 348 17.35 9.35 -4.13
C TRP A 348 17.98 10.31 -3.11
N ASN A 349 17.27 11.39 -2.76
CA ASN A 349 17.80 12.51 -1.99
C ASN A 349 18.27 12.12 -0.57
N LYS A 350 19.14 12.93 0.01
CA LYS A 350 19.71 12.70 1.37
C LYS A 350 18.65 12.58 2.46
N THR A 351 17.50 13.23 2.31
CA THR A 351 16.37 13.09 3.25
C THR A 351 15.78 11.69 3.18
N CYS A 352 15.58 11.14 1.98
CA CYS A 352 15.12 9.75 1.81
C CYS A 352 16.13 8.77 2.38
N GLU A 353 17.42 8.93 2.09
CA GLU A 353 18.48 8.06 2.63
C GLU A 353 18.52 8.08 4.16
N PHE A 354 18.42 9.26 4.76
CA PHE A 354 18.42 9.43 6.21
C PHE A 354 17.27 8.69 6.89
N TYR A 355 16.02 8.91 6.43
CA TYR A 355 14.85 8.31 7.06
C TYR A 355 14.63 6.83 6.74
N THR A 356 15.12 6.35 5.61
CA THR A 356 14.99 4.93 5.23
C THR A 356 16.17 4.09 5.68
N GLY A 357 17.37 4.68 5.75
CA GLY A 357 18.64 4.00 5.98
C GLY A 357 19.15 3.22 4.77
N TYR A 358 18.61 3.50 3.57
CA TYR A 358 19.00 2.84 2.33
C TYR A 358 19.52 3.85 1.31
N THR A 359 20.69 3.55 0.73
CA THR A 359 21.18 4.21 -0.48
C THR A 359 20.48 3.66 -1.71
N GLU A 360 20.49 4.40 -2.81
CA GLU A 360 19.92 3.97 -4.10
C GLU A 360 20.45 2.61 -4.54
N GLU A 361 21.76 2.38 -4.42
CA GLU A 361 22.40 1.11 -4.78
C GLU A 361 21.76 -0.09 -4.06
N LYS A 362 21.44 0.06 -2.77
CA LYS A 362 20.82 -1.01 -1.97
C LYS A 362 19.38 -1.29 -2.38
N LEU A 363 18.70 -0.32 -3.00
CA LEU A 363 17.32 -0.45 -3.46
C LEU A 363 17.23 -1.04 -4.86
N MET A 364 18.28 -0.87 -5.69
CA MET A 364 18.27 -1.15 -7.12
C MET A 364 17.84 -2.59 -7.45
N GLU A 365 18.39 -3.60 -6.78
CA GLU A 365 18.05 -5.00 -7.05
C GLU A 365 16.56 -5.29 -6.81
N CYS A 366 16.02 -4.83 -5.67
CA CYS A 366 14.63 -4.98 -5.33
C CYS A 366 13.74 -4.21 -6.33
N SER A 367 14.12 -2.99 -6.69
CA SER A 367 13.40 -2.15 -7.64
C SER A 367 13.34 -2.77 -9.04
N ARG A 368 14.42 -3.38 -9.54
CA ARG A 368 14.40 -4.13 -10.80
C ARG A 368 13.38 -5.26 -10.79
N LYS A 369 13.29 -6.03 -9.71
CA LYS A 369 12.27 -7.06 -9.56
C LYS A 369 10.87 -6.44 -9.57
N MET A 370 10.65 -5.34 -8.86
CA MET A 370 9.37 -4.61 -8.84
C MET A 370 8.95 -4.13 -10.23
N VAL A 371 9.87 -3.57 -11.02
CA VAL A 371 9.60 -3.20 -12.41
C VAL A 371 9.20 -4.42 -13.25
N GLY A 372 9.88 -5.55 -13.06
CA GLY A 372 9.53 -6.82 -13.70
C GLY A 372 8.12 -7.30 -13.34
N LEU A 373 7.68 -7.13 -12.08
CA LEU A 373 6.32 -7.44 -11.64
C LEU A 373 5.30 -6.47 -12.24
N HIS A 374 5.62 -5.19 -12.29
CA HIS A 374 4.77 -4.16 -12.90
C HIS A 374 4.50 -4.47 -14.38
N HIS A 375 5.53 -4.84 -15.17
CA HIS A 375 5.36 -5.26 -16.56
C HIS A 375 4.40 -6.45 -16.72
N LYS A 376 4.38 -7.37 -15.77
CA LYS A 376 3.57 -8.59 -15.83
C LYS A 376 2.16 -8.41 -15.25
N ALA A 377 1.89 -7.33 -14.51
CA ALA A 377 0.70 -7.17 -13.68
C ALA A 377 -0.64 -7.30 -14.44
N GLY A 378 -0.72 -6.76 -15.67
CA GLY A 378 -1.95 -6.80 -16.49
C GLY A 378 -2.09 -8.05 -17.37
N ILE A 379 -1.01 -8.80 -17.57
CA ILE A 379 -0.92 -9.89 -18.57
C ILE A 379 -1.07 -11.27 -17.91
N GLY A 380 -0.74 -11.37 -16.63
CA GLY A 380 -0.71 -12.60 -15.87
C GLY A 380 -2.10 -13.19 -15.59
N LYS A 381 -2.10 -14.34 -14.87
CA LYS A 381 -3.34 -14.98 -14.38
C LYS A 381 -3.82 -14.34 -13.06
N LEU A 382 -2.91 -13.77 -12.30
CA LEU A 382 -3.17 -13.10 -11.03
C LEU A 382 -3.24 -11.61 -11.30
N THR A 383 -4.45 -11.07 -11.39
CA THR A 383 -4.70 -9.69 -11.80
C THR A 383 -5.51 -8.91 -10.77
N GLY A 384 -5.65 -9.43 -9.55
CA GLY A 384 -6.43 -8.79 -8.49
C GLY A 384 -5.91 -7.40 -8.17
N VAL A 385 -4.58 -7.26 -7.97
CA VAL A 385 -3.93 -5.97 -7.74
C VAL A 385 -4.14 -5.02 -8.93
N TYR A 386 -3.85 -5.47 -10.15
CA TYR A 386 -4.03 -4.65 -11.34
C TYR A 386 -5.47 -4.12 -11.46
N ARG A 387 -6.47 -4.97 -11.25
CA ARG A 387 -7.89 -4.59 -11.31
C ARG A 387 -8.28 -3.61 -10.22
N LYS A 388 -7.76 -3.78 -8.99
CA LYS A 388 -7.95 -2.86 -7.88
C LYS A 388 -7.48 -1.45 -8.25
N TYR A 389 -6.24 -1.35 -8.75
CA TYR A 389 -5.61 -0.07 -9.10
C TYR A 389 -6.00 0.48 -10.48
N ASN A 390 -6.77 -0.29 -11.28
CA ASN A 390 -7.34 0.17 -12.55
C ASN A 390 -8.72 0.84 -12.37
N THR A 391 -8.91 1.58 -11.28
CA THR A 391 -10.15 2.27 -10.94
C THR A 391 -9.90 3.74 -10.63
N SER A 392 -10.92 4.58 -10.76
CA SER A 392 -10.82 6.01 -10.43
C SER A 392 -10.45 6.27 -8.98
N LYS A 393 -10.89 5.41 -8.06
CA LYS A 393 -10.54 5.47 -6.63
C LYS A 393 -9.03 5.47 -6.41
N PHE A 394 -8.29 4.71 -7.22
CA PHE A 394 -6.83 4.59 -7.17
C PHE A 394 -6.13 5.32 -8.32
N GLY A 395 -6.77 6.34 -8.90
CA GLY A 395 -6.15 7.20 -9.93
C GLY A 395 -5.67 6.45 -11.17
N TYR A 396 -6.18 5.22 -11.41
CA TYR A 396 -5.72 4.34 -12.50
C TYR A 396 -4.21 4.05 -12.47
N ALA A 397 -3.59 3.99 -11.30
CA ALA A 397 -2.15 3.82 -11.13
C ALA A 397 -1.58 2.60 -11.88
N SER A 398 -2.35 1.52 -12.04
CA SER A 398 -1.92 0.32 -12.77
C SER A 398 -1.77 0.52 -14.29
N ARG A 399 -2.22 1.66 -14.85
CA ARG A 399 -2.03 2.00 -16.27
C ARG A 399 -0.73 2.75 -16.55
N THR A 400 -0.01 3.14 -15.50
CA THR A 400 1.28 3.82 -15.65
C THR A 400 2.28 2.87 -16.29
N GLU A 401 3.04 3.36 -17.25
CA GLU A 401 4.06 2.57 -17.93
C GLU A 401 5.24 2.31 -16.97
N PRO A 402 5.70 1.07 -16.83
CA PRO A 402 6.80 0.73 -15.93
C PRO A 402 8.12 1.40 -16.32
N ALA A 403 8.98 1.71 -15.34
CA ALA A 403 10.32 2.27 -15.53
C ALA A 403 11.30 1.25 -16.14
N GLY A 404 11.09 0.91 -17.42
CA GLY A 404 11.92 -0.10 -18.12
C GLY A 404 13.42 0.21 -18.13
N PHE A 405 13.83 1.46 -17.98
CA PHE A 405 15.23 1.86 -17.91
C PHE A 405 15.96 1.35 -16.65
N LEU A 406 15.26 1.06 -15.57
CA LEU A 406 15.87 0.45 -14.38
C LEU A 406 16.28 -1.01 -14.59
N LEU A 407 15.84 -1.65 -15.68
CA LEU A 407 16.24 -3.02 -16.04
C LEU A 407 17.56 -3.08 -16.81
N LEU A 408 18.04 -1.95 -17.31
CA LEU A 408 19.30 -1.81 -18.01
C LEU A 408 20.47 -1.75 -17.03
#